data_b2d218151a0a1360f4340faf05b5701e
#
_entry.id   b2d218151a0a1360f4340faf05b5701e
#
_cell.length_a   1.000
_cell.length_b   1.000
_cell.length_c   1.000
_cell.angle_alpha   90.00
_cell.angle_beta   90.00
_cell.angle_gamma   90.00
#
_symmetry.space_group_name_H-M   'P 1'
#
loop_
_entity.id
_entity.type
_entity.pdbx_description
1 polymer ?
#
loop_
_entity_poly.entity_id
_entity_poly.type
_entity_poly.pdbx_seq_one_letter_code
_entity_poly.pdbx_strand_id
1 'polypeptide(L)'
;MEFPPAGVDGDSDSSGDRARIGSSGDGAQIGSSGDWARIEASGANSVVAAAGSVEYILLGEGGCAAVPYNDGERIRFATAYVGENGICAGVKYTVNDAGAFVVMEE
;
A
#
# COMPACT_ATOMS: atom_id res chain seq x y z
N MET A 1 5.31 23.51 2.82
CA MET A 1 4.00 22.87 2.69
C MET A 1 3.62 22.23 4.02
N GLU A 2 2.40 22.44 4.43
CA GLU A 2 1.92 21.85 5.66
C GLU A 2 1.18 20.56 5.38
N PHE A 3 1.34 19.60 6.27
CA PHE A 3 0.63 18.35 6.20
C PHE A 3 -0.43 18.32 7.28
N PRO A 4 -1.59 17.74 6.99
CA PRO A 4 -2.58 17.56 8.05
C PRO A 4 -2.05 16.62 9.12
N PRO A 5 -2.57 16.70 10.31
CA PRO A 5 -2.19 15.76 11.37
C PRO A 5 -2.51 14.32 10.95
N ALA A 6 -1.67 13.40 11.40
CA ALA A 6 -1.88 12.00 11.13
C ALA A 6 -3.25 11.57 11.61
N GLY A 7 -3.93 10.76 10.82
CA GLY A 7 -5.26 10.23 11.17
C GLY A 7 -6.42 11.13 10.80
N VAL A 8 -6.17 12.32 10.28
CA VAL A 8 -7.27 13.18 9.86
C VAL A 8 -7.53 12.91 8.41
N ASP A 9 -7.10 13.01 7.44
CA ASP A 9 -7.39 12.51 6.13
C ASP A 9 -6.14 12.44 5.33
N GLY A 10 -5.20 12.19 6.07
CA GLY A 10 -4.16 12.42 5.46
C GLY A 10 -3.06 11.52 5.37
N ASP A 11 -1.97 12.00 5.81
CA ASP A 11 -0.74 11.30 5.62
C ASP A 11 -0.47 10.41 6.80
N SER A 12 0.11 9.26 6.54
CA SER A 12 0.45 8.33 7.58
C SER A 12 1.76 7.66 7.22
N ASP A 13 2.61 7.43 8.20
CA ASP A 13 3.82 6.68 7.96
C ASP A 13 4.11 5.78 9.15
N SER A 14 4.94 4.77 8.93
CA SER A 14 5.32 3.85 9.97
C SER A 14 6.67 3.23 9.67
N SER A 15 7.50 3.14 10.68
CA SER A 15 8.78 2.45 10.59
C SER A 15 8.80 1.14 11.38
N GLY A 16 7.72 0.80 12.07
CA GLY A 16 7.66 -0.42 12.85
C GLY A 16 7.36 -1.64 11.99
N ASP A 17 7.95 -2.78 12.36
CA ASP A 17 7.62 -4.04 11.70
C ASP A 17 6.20 -4.46 12.04
N ARG A 18 5.51 -5.03 11.07
CA ARG A 18 4.12 -5.49 11.21
C ARG A 18 3.18 -4.36 11.58
N ALA A 19 3.54 -3.14 11.21
CA ALA A 19 2.68 -2.00 11.48
C ALA A 19 1.38 -2.14 10.71
N ARG A 20 0.31 -1.66 11.33
CA ARG A 20 -0.99 -1.63 10.69
C ARG A 20 -1.34 -0.18 10.45
N ILE A 21 -1.55 0.16 9.20
CA ILE A 21 -1.85 1.53 8.79
C ILE A 21 -3.20 1.53 8.11
N GLY A 22 -4.13 2.33 8.63
CA GLY A 22 -5.44 2.47 8.03
C GLY A 22 -5.75 3.92 7.77
N SER A 23 -6.36 4.20 6.64
CA SER A 23 -6.85 5.54 6.32
C SER A 23 -8.09 5.42 5.46
N SER A 24 -9.13 6.15 5.83
CA SER A 24 -10.34 6.25 5.02
C SER A 24 -10.47 7.63 4.37
N GLY A 25 -9.51 8.50 4.59
CA GLY A 25 -9.54 9.83 3.99
C GLY A 25 -9.19 9.79 2.52
N ASP A 26 -9.86 10.62 1.73
CA ASP A 26 -9.56 10.73 0.31
C ASP A 26 -8.22 11.43 0.13
N GLY A 27 -7.45 10.97 -0.83
CA GLY A 27 -6.15 11.56 -1.11
C GLY A 27 -5.10 11.29 -0.06
N ALA A 28 -5.28 10.26 0.77
CA ALA A 28 -4.31 9.93 1.80
C ALA A 28 -2.97 9.55 1.18
N GLN A 29 -1.90 9.93 1.85
CA GLN A 29 -0.54 9.59 1.45
C GLN A 29 0.07 8.76 2.55
N ILE A 30 0.44 7.54 2.24
CA ILE A 30 0.89 6.57 3.23
C ILE A 30 2.29 6.08 2.88
N GLY A 31 3.18 6.17 3.85
CA GLY A 31 4.52 5.62 3.73
C GLY A 31 4.76 4.57 4.80
N SER A 32 5.49 3.52 4.45
CA SER A 32 5.85 2.48 5.41
C SER A 32 7.27 2.00 5.13
N SER A 33 8.10 1.94 6.17
CA SER A 33 9.47 1.44 6.05
C SER A 33 9.68 0.13 6.78
N GLY A 34 8.72 -0.32 7.57
CA GLY A 34 8.84 -1.59 8.29
C GLY A 34 8.46 -2.77 7.42
N ASP A 35 8.84 -3.98 7.84
CA ASP A 35 8.48 -5.20 7.14
C ASP A 35 7.13 -5.72 7.60
N TRP A 36 6.45 -6.45 6.72
CA TRP A 36 5.17 -7.09 7.00
C TRP A 36 4.06 -6.09 7.34
N ALA A 37 4.11 -4.92 6.73
CA ALA A 37 3.10 -3.90 6.97
C ALA A 37 1.73 -4.34 6.42
N ARG A 38 0.69 -3.94 7.12
CA ARG A 38 -0.69 -4.15 6.70
C ARG A 38 -1.28 -2.78 6.42
N ILE A 39 -1.63 -2.52 5.17
CA ILE A 39 -2.02 -1.18 4.74
C ILE A 39 -3.42 -1.22 4.17
N GLU A 40 -4.32 -0.44 4.76
CA GLU A 40 -5.70 -0.31 4.28
C GLU A 40 -5.97 1.15 3.99
N ALA A 41 -5.88 1.52 2.74
CA ALA A 41 -6.12 2.89 2.27
C ALA A 41 -7.41 2.92 1.47
N SER A 42 -8.55 2.91 2.16
CA SER A 42 -9.85 2.74 1.52
C SER A 42 -10.43 4.04 0.94
N GLY A 43 -9.81 5.16 1.22
CA GLY A 43 -10.26 6.43 0.63
C GLY A 43 -9.89 6.52 -0.84
N ALA A 44 -10.60 7.39 -1.56
CA ALA A 44 -10.34 7.56 -2.99
C ALA A 44 -9.02 8.28 -3.23
N ASN A 45 -8.35 7.91 -4.31
CA ASN A 45 -7.11 8.55 -4.76
C ASN A 45 -5.97 8.54 -3.74
N SER A 46 -5.92 7.50 -2.92
CA SER A 46 -4.85 7.35 -1.93
C SER A 46 -3.57 6.87 -2.61
N VAL A 47 -2.44 7.28 -2.06
CA VAL A 47 -1.12 6.89 -2.57
C VAL A 47 -0.38 6.16 -1.47
N VAL A 48 0.13 4.97 -1.78
CA VAL A 48 0.87 4.15 -0.82
C VAL A 48 2.27 3.91 -1.36
N ALA A 49 3.27 4.17 -0.53
CA ALA A 49 4.65 3.85 -0.87
C ALA A 49 5.27 3.08 0.29
N ALA A 50 5.73 1.88 0.03
CA ALA A 50 6.36 1.06 1.05
C ALA A 50 7.81 0.83 0.70
N ALA A 51 8.70 0.96 1.69
CA ALA A 51 10.10 0.65 1.54
C ALA A 51 10.41 -0.75 2.05
N GLY A 52 9.63 -1.26 2.99
CA GLY A 52 9.74 -2.63 3.47
C GLY A 52 8.64 -3.50 2.85
N SER A 53 8.72 -4.79 3.07
CA SER A 53 7.72 -5.71 2.55
C SER A 53 6.36 -5.41 3.16
N VAL A 54 5.31 -5.78 2.44
CA VAL A 54 3.95 -5.66 2.96
C VAL A 54 3.33 -7.04 3.08
N GLU A 55 2.50 -7.22 4.10
CA GLU A 55 1.70 -8.42 4.20
C GLU A 55 0.52 -8.33 3.24
N TYR A 56 -0.13 -7.17 3.19
CA TYR A 56 -1.16 -6.90 2.19
C TYR A 56 -1.35 -5.39 2.06
N ILE A 57 -1.96 -5.00 0.94
CA ILE A 57 -2.47 -3.64 0.76
C ILE A 57 -3.92 -3.72 0.29
N LEU A 58 -4.69 -2.71 0.67
CA LEU A 58 -6.05 -2.53 0.21
C LEU A 58 -6.18 -1.07 -0.21
N LEU A 59 -6.64 -0.84 -1.43
CA LEU A 59 -6.73 0.50 -1.99
C LEU A 59 -8.19 0.85 -2.28
N GLY A 60 -8.49 2.14 -2.26
CA GLY A 60 -9.79 2.66 -2.69
C GLY A 60 -9.79 3.04 -4.16
N GLU A 61 -10.90 3.57 -4.64
CA GLU A 61 -11.04 4.00 -6.03
C GLU A 61 -9.96 5.01 -6.40
N GLY A 62 -9.34 4.80 -7.54
CA GLY A 62 -8.29 5.69 -8.02
C GLY A 62 -6.98 5.63 -7.26
N GLY A 63 -6.84 4.69 -6.34
CA GLY A 63 -5.63 4.56 -5.54
C GLY A 63 -4.50 3.92 -6.30
N CYS A 64 -3.28 4.12 -5.77
CA CYS A 64 -2.09 3.47 -6.32
C CYS A 64 -1.13 3.11 -5.21
N ALA A 65 -0.26 2.15 -5.51
CA ALA A 65 0.72 1.68 -4.53
C ALA A 65 2.02 1.27 -5.21
N ALA A 66 3.13 1.47 -4.48
CA ALA A 66 4.43 0.93 -4.85
C ALA A 66 4.94 0.12 -3.67
N VAL A 67 5.26 -1.14 -3.92
CA VAL A 67 5.62 -2.10 -2.88
C VAL A 67 6.87 -2.85 -3.30
N PRO A 68 7.87 -3.01 -2.42
CA PRO A 68 9.08 -3.74 -2.80
C PRO A 68 8.85 -5.25 -2.78
N TYR A 69 9.53 -5.94 -3.65
CA TYR A 69 9.60 -7.39 -3.65
C TYR A 69 10.99 -7.81 -4.09
N ASN A 70 11.38 -9.03 -3.74
CA ASN A 70 12.68 -9.56 -4.14
C ASN A 70 12.47 -10.53 -5.28
N ASP A 71 13.13 -10.28 -6.43
CA ASP A 71 12.96 -11.10 -7.62
C ASP A 71 13.94 -12.28 -7.68
N GLY A 72 14.65 -12.51 -6.59
CA GLY A 72 15.67 -13.55 -6.52
C GLY A 72 17.09 -13.02 -6.67
N GLU A 73 17.24 -11.81 -7.18
CA GLU A 73 18.54 -11.17 -7.39
C GLU A 73 18.62 -9.83 -6.69
N ARG A 74 17.53 -9.07 -6.67
CA ARG A 74 17.54 -7.74 -6.08
C ARG A 74 16.13 -7.34 -5.69
N ILE A 75 16.06 -6.27 -4.91
CA ILE A 75 14.78 -5.66 -4.57
C ILE A 75 14.31 -4.80 -5.73
N ARG A 76 13.06 -4.95 -6.10
CA ARG A 76 12.40 -4.15 -7.12
C ARG A 76 11.09 -3.62 -6.57
N PHE A 77 10.53 -2.62 -7.22
CA PHE A 77 9.20 -2.14 -6.87
C PHE A 77 8.16 -2.70 -7.81
N ALA A 78 7.08 -3.21 -7.22
CA ALA A 78 5.87 -3.56 -7.94
C ALA A 78 4.89 -2.41 -7.75
N THR A 79 4.24 -1.97 -8.81
CA THR A 79 3.29 -0.87 -8.74
C THR A 79 1.90 -1.34 -9.12
N ALA A 80 0.89 -0.82 -8.43
CA ALA A 80 -0.51 -1.15 -8.69
C ALA A 80 -1.31 0.15 -8.82
N TYR A 81 -2.19 0.17 -9.80
CA TYR A 81 -3.12 1.28 -10.00
C TYR A 81 -4.51 0.67 -10.07
N VAL A 82 -5.39 1.12 -9.19
CA VAL A 82 -6.76 0.60 -9.18
C VAL A 82 -7.44 0.94 -10.51
N GLY A 83 -8.07 -0.05 -11.09
CA GLY A 83 -8.69 0.06 -12.39
C GLY A 83 -7.81 -0.43 -13.53
N GLU A 84 -6.58 -0.82 -13.26
CA GLU A 84 -5.66 -1.34 -14.27
C GLU A 84 -5.20 -2.72 -13.89
N ASN A 85 -4.95 -3.56 -14.87
CA ASN A 85 -4.39 -4.91 -14.69
C ASN A 85 -5.17 -5.77 -13.70
N GLY A 86 -6.48 -5.55 -13.60
CA GLY A 86 -7.32 -6.35 -12.72
C GLY A 86 -7.29 -5.94 -11.26
N ILE A 87 -6.64 -4.83 -10.92
CA ILE A 87 -6.60 -4.34 -9.55
C ILE A 87 -7.92 -3.64 -9.23
N CYS A 88 -8.59 -4.10 -8.18
CA CYS A 88 -9.89 -3.59 -7.77
C CYS A 88 -9.82 -2.88 -6.44
N ALA A 89 -10.67 -1.88 -6.29
CA ALA A 89 -10.82 -1.18 -5.01
C ALA A 89 -11.42 -2.12 -3.96
N GLY A 90 -10.99 -1.96 -2.72
CA GLY A 90 -11.58 -2.70 -1.61
C GLY A 90 -11.13 -4.15 -1.49
N VAL A 91 -10.12 -4.55 -2.23
CA VAL A 91 -9.61 -5.91 -2.21
C VAL A 91 -8.20 -5.91 -1.63
N LYS A 92 -7.91 -6.88 -0.79
CA LYS A 92 -6.57 -7.04 -0.23
C LYS A 92 -5.68 -7.79 -1.21
N TYR A 93 -4.52 -7.23 -1.48
CA TYR A 93 -3.55 -7.83 -2.40
C TYR A 93 -2.21 -8.02 -1.70
N THR A 94 -1.51 -9.08 -2.07
CA THR A 94 -0.11 -9.26 -1.71
C THR A 94 0.71 -9.35 -2.99
N VAL A 95 2.03 -9.26 -2.87
CA VAL A 95 2.93 -9.30 -4.02
C VAL A 95 3.71 -10.59 -3.98
N ASN A 96 3.73 -11.32 -5.11
CA ASN A 96 4.50 -12.55 -5.20
C ASN A 96 5.92 -12.28 -5.69
N ASP A 97 6.71 -13.35 -5.83
CA ASP A 97 8.13 -13.23 -6.22
C ASP A 97 8.32 -12.77 -7.66
N ALA A 98 7.26 -12.78 -8.45
CA ALA A 98 7.31 -12.27 -9.82
C ALA A 98 6.88 -10.79 -9.90
N GLY A 99 6.59 -10.18 -8.76
CA GLY A 99 6.16 -8.79 -8.74
C GLY A 99 4.70 -8.59 -9.13
N ALA A 100 3.90 -9.65 -9.10
CA ALA A 100 2.49 -9.55 -9.43
C ALA A 100 1.66 -9.42 -8.16
N PHE A 101 0.64 -8.57 -8.23
CA PHE A 101 -0.33 -8.43 -7.16
C PHE A 101 -1.35 -9.55 -7.26
N VAL A 102 -1.51 -10.30 -6.19
CA VAL A 102 -2.45 -11.40 -6.14
C VAL A 102 -3.40 -11.18 -4.97
N VAL A 103 -4.64 -11.61 -5.13
CA VAL A 103 -5.64 -11.44 -4.08
C VAL A 103 -5.22 -12.26 -2.87
N MET A 104 -5.24 -11.61 -1.71
CA MET A 104 -4.95 -12.30 -0.46
C MET A 104 -6.21 -12.95 0.04
N GLU A 105 -6.17 -14.27 0.20
CA GLU A 105 -7.29 -15.02 0.74
C GLU A 105 -7.09 -15.23 2.22
N GLU A 106 -8.16 -15.12 2.96
CA GLU A 106 -8.12 -15.35 4.40
C GLU A 106 -8.65 -16.70 4.76
#